data_923b7cfe94601db1f204c1d39ebe8637
#
_entry.id   923b7cfe94601db1f204c1d39ebe8637
#
_cell.length_a   1.000
_cell.length_b   1.000
_cell.length_c   1.000
_cell.angle_alpha   90.00
_cell.angle_beta   90.00
_cell.angle_gamma   90.00
#
_symmetry.space_group_name_H-M   'P 1'
#
loop_
_entity.id
_entity.type
_entity.pdbx_description
1 polymer ?
#
loop_
_entity_poly.entity_id
_entity_poly.type
_entity_poly.pdbx_seq_one_letter_code
_entity_poly.pdbx_strand_id
1 'polypeptide(L)'
;MTADLEDTRIPVKLKLAALWTSVMFCYLYADYFGLYIPGSLQKMLDGIMEPLGPTTQNMLLGTSLMMAIPSVMIFLSVALRPVPNRWLNIVLGTLYSLIILLTMWSWRFYIFFGVIEIALTGLVVWHAWNWPRASTLKQ
;
A
#
# COMPACT_ATOMS: atom_id res chain seq x y z
N MET A 1 14.19 -28.61 -27.49
CA MET A 1 14.98 -28.09 -26.37
C MET A 1 14.22 -26.92 -25.79
N THR A 2 13.47 -27.13 -24.73
CA THR A 2 12.89 -26.03 -23.95
C THR A 2 14.04 -25.44 -23.15
N ALA A 3 14.49 -24.24 -23.52
CA ALA A 3 15.43 -23.50 -22.69
C ALA A 3 14.76 -23.22 -21.34
N ASP A 4 15.29 -23.76 -20.27
CA ASP A 4 14.81 -23.42 -18.92
C ASP A 4 15.04 -21.92 -18.70
N LEU A 5 13.93 -21.22 -18.34
CA LEU A 5 14.01 -19.79 -18.02
C LEU A 5 14.76 -19.62 -16.70
N GLU A 6 15.74 -18.71 -16.69
CA GLU A 6 16.49 -18.38 -15.49
C GLU A 6 15.56 -17.66 -14.48
N ASP A 7 15.42 -18.21 -13.27
CA ASP A 7 14.67 -17.62 -12.16
C ASP A 7 15.60 -17.33 -10.99
N THR A 8 15.82 -16.05 -10.73
CA THR A 8 16.66 -15.61 -9.62
C THR A 8 15.80 -15.44 -8.35
N ARG A 9 16.24 -15.99 -7.22
CA ARG A 9 15.56 -15.79 -5.93
C ARG A 9 15.57 -14.33 -5.52
N ILE A 10 14.39 -13.71 -5.54
CA ILE A 10 14.22 -12.32 -5.13
C ILE A 10 14.18 -12.23 -3.59
N PRO A 11 15.02 -11.40 -2.95
CA PRO A 11 15.00 -11.18 -1.51
C PRO A 11 13.64 -10.65 -1.03
N VAL A 12 13.20 -11.08 0.16
CA VAL A 12 11.91 -10.64 0.75
C VAL A 12 11.81 -9.13 0.86
N LYS A 13 12.88 -8.43 1.20
CA LYS A 13 12.94 -6.97 1.27
C LYS A 13 12.52 -6.30 -0.05
N LEU A 14 13.01 -6.80 -1.18
CA LEU A 14 12.64 -6.27 -2.51
C LEU A 14 11.19 -6.60 -2.87
N LYS A 15 10.70 -7.79 -2.50
CA LYS A 15 9.29 -8.14 -2.70
C LYS A 15 8.37 -7.18 -1.93
N LEU A 16 8.69 -6.90 -0.67
CA LEU A 16 7.92 -5.96 0.16
C LEU A 16 7.94 -4.54 -0.42
N ALA A 17 9.12 -4.05 -0.85
CA ALA A 17 9.22 -2.74 -1.49
C ALA A 17 8.39 -2.66 -2.79
N ALA A 18 8.46 -3.68 -3.64
CA ALA A 18 7.67 -3.76 -4.87
C ALA A 18 6.16 -3.80 -4.58
N LEU A 19 5.72 -4.55 -3.57
CA LEU A 19 4.32 -4.60 -3.15
C LEU A 19 3.82 -3.24 -2.66
N TRP A 20 4.57 -2.54 -1.79
CA TRP A 20 4.23 -1.19 -1.36
C TRP A 20 4.19 -0.20 -2.53
N THR A 21 5.10 -0.31 -3.49
CA THR A 21 5.07 0.50 -4.72
C THR A 21 3.78 0.26 -5.49
N SER A 22 3.38 -1.00 -5.67
CA SER A 22 2.13 -1.35 -6.36
C SER A 22 0.89 -0.81 -5.63
N VAL A 23 0.85 -0.89 -4.30
CA VAL A 23 -0.22 -0.30 -3.48
C VAL A 23 -0.30 1.22 -3.71
N MET A 24 0.84 1.92 -3.70
CA MET A 24 0.87 3.37 -3.93
C MET A 24 0.37 3.77 -5.30
N PHE A 25 0.68 2.99 -6.35
CA PHE A 25 0.12 3.22 -7.68
C PHE A 25 -1.39 3.01 -7.71
N CYS A 26 -1.90 2.00 -7.02
CA CYS A 26 -3.35 1.78 -6.92
C CYS A 26 -4.05 2.98 -6.25
N TYR A 27 -3.52 3.48 -5.14
CA TYR A 27 -4.04 4.69 -4.48
C TYR A 27 -4.03 5.90 -5.40
N LEU A 28 -2.89 6.15 -6.06
CA LEU A 28 -2.76 7.28 -6.96
C LEU A 28 -3.77 7.24 -8.10
N TYR A 29 -3.95 6.06 -8.72
CA TYR A 29 -4.92 5.91 -9.81
C TYR A 29 -6.37 5.94 -9.32
N ALA A 30 -6.68 5.37 -8.16
CA ALA A 30 -8.00 5.47 -7.58
C ALA A 30 -8.39 6.92 -7.31
N ASP A 31 -7.50 7.71 -6.72
CA ASP A 31 -7.69 9.14 -6.48
C ASP A 31 -7.80 9.93 -7.80
N TYR A 32 -6.95 9.62 -8.78
CA TYR A 32 -7.00 10.23 -10.10
C TYR A 32 -8.35 10.00 -10.78
N PHE A 33 -8.86 8.77 -10.79
CA PHE A 33 -10.17 8.47 -11.36
C PHE A 33 -11.31 9.09 -10.54
N GLY A 34 -11.12 9.30 -9.25
CA GLY A 34 -12.04 10.03 -8.39
C GLY A 34 -12.33 11.47 -8.87
N LEU A 35 -11.38 12.10 -9.55
CA LEU A 35 -11.56 13.44 -10.14
C LEU A 35 -12.64 13.46 -11.23
N TYR A 36 -12.87 12.34 -11.92
CA TYR A 36 -13.88 12.21 -12.99
C TYR A 36 -15.29 11.94 -12.46
N ILE A 37 -15.46 11.77 -11.16
CA ILE A 37 -16.80 11.63 -10.57
C ILE A 37 -17.57 12.95 -10.76
N PRO A 38 -18.79 12.93 -11.31
CA PRO A 38 -19.58 14.13 -11.51
C PRO A 38 -19.72 14.96 -10.23
N GLY A 39 -19.35 16.24 -10.31
CA GLY A 39 -19.40 17.17 -9.17
C GLY A 39 -18.20 17.11 -8.21
N SER A 40 -17.28 16.15 -8.35
CA SER A 40 -16.10 16.03 -7.48
C SER A 40 -15.20 17.27 -7.55
N LEU A 41 -14.87 17.74 -8.75
CA LEU A 41 -14.05 18.93 -8.94
C LEU A 41 -14.71 20.19 -8.38
N GLN A 42 -16.04 20.32 -8.53
CA GLN A 42 -16.74 21.47 -7.98
C GLN A 42 -16.65 21.48 -6.45
N LYS A 43 -16.86 20.35 -5.79
CA LYS A 43 -16.71 20.23 -4.34
C LYS A 43 -15.30 20.58 -3.87
N MET A 44 -14.27 20.15 -4.61
CA MET A 44 -12.88 20.50 -4.33
C MET A 44 -12.64 22.02 -4.44
N LEU A 45 -13.22 22.67 -5.46
CA LEU A 45 -13.16 24.13 -5.61
C LEU A 45 -13.87 24.84 -4.45
N ASP A 46 -14.95 24.27 -3.95
CA ASP A 46 -15.70 24.77 -2.79
C ASP A 46 -15.00 24.45 -1.44
N GLY A 47 -13.81 23.86 -1.48
CA GLY A 47 -13.04 23.52 -0.28
C GLY A 47 -13.60 22.34 0.50
N ILE A 48 -14.23 21.36 -0.18
CA ILE A 48 -14.80 20.16 0.44
C ILE A 48 -14.02 18.94 -0.02
N MET A 49 -13.50 18.17 0.92
CA MET A 49 -12.84 16.86 0.69
C MET A 49 -13.77 15.73 1.13
N GLU A 50 -14.47 15.12 0.20
CA GLU A 50 -15.34 13.98 0.52
C GLU A 50 -14.53 12.71 0.81
N PRO A 51 -14.97 11.88 1.76
CA PRO A 51 -16.11 12.01 2.67
C PRO A 51 -15.80 12.81 3.96
N LEU A 52 -14.65 13.44 4.05
CA LEU A 52 -14.10 14.04 5.28
C LEU A 52 -14.69 15.42 5.63
N GLY A 53 -15.31 16.10 4.67
CA GLY A 53 -15.95 17.41 4.88
C GLY A 53 -15.05 18.61 4.54
N PRO A 54 -15.19 19.77 5.23
CA PRO A 54 -14.47 21.00 4.88
C PRO A 54 -12.95 20.81 4.96
N THR A 55 -12.25 21.27 3.94
CA THR A 55 -10.79 21.16 3.85
C THR A 55 -10.12 22.12 4.84
N THR A 56 -9.46 21.57 5.84
CA THR A 56 -8.64 22.30 6.79
C THR A 56 -7.18 21.89 6.70
N GLN A 57 -6.27 22.73 7.20
CA GLN A 57 -4.83 22.37 7.23
C GLN A 57 -4.57 21.06 8.01
N ASN A 58 -5.26 20.87 9.13
CA ASN A 58 -5.10 19.65 9.94
C ASN A 58 -5.62 18.41 9.21
N MET A 59 -6.71 18.52 8.46
CA MET A 59 -7.24 17.42 7.64
C MET A 59 -6.26 17.06 6.52
N LEU A 60 -5.73 18.06 5.80
CA LEU A 60 -4.71 17.84 4.76
C LEU A 60 -3.45 17.22 5.34
N LEU A 61 -3.00 17.66 6.52
CA LEU A 61 -1.85 17.05 7.19
C LEU A 61 -2.13 15.60 7.57
N GLY A 62 -3.30 15.29 8.11
CA GLY A 62 -3.68 13.92 8.48
C GLY A 62 -3.73 12.98 7.28
N THR A 63 -4.36 13.41 6.18
CA THR A 63 -4.40 12.62 4.92
C THR A 63 -3.02 12.49 4.30
N SER A 64 -2.19 13.53 4.35
CA SER A 64 -0.81 13.49 3.87
C SER A 64 0.04 12.47 4.65
N LEU A 65 -0.08 12.44 5.99
CA LEU A 65 0.59 11.46 6.82
C LEU A 65 0.13 10.03 6.50
N MET A 66 -1.18 9.85 6.28
CA MET A 66 -1.73 8.55 5.90
C MET A 66 -1.13 8.05 4.57
N MET A 67 -0.88 8.93 3.60
CA MET A 67 -0.25 8.56 2.32
C MET A 67 1.28 8.49 2.40
N ALA A 68 1.90 9.27 3.27
CA ALA A 68 3.36 9.25 3.44
C ALA A 68 3.88 7.93 4.04
N ILE A 69 3.13 7.32 4.97
CA ILE A 69 3.54 6.08 5.63
C ILE A 69 3.83 4.94 4.62
N PRO A 70 2.88 4.53 3.75
CA PRO A 70 3.14 3.46 2.79
C PRO A 70 4.20 3.86 1.75
N SER A 71 4.29 5.15 1.38
CA SER A 71 5.34 5.66 0.51
C SER A 71 6.74 5.48 1.11
N VAL A 72 6.90 5.82 2.38
CA VAL A 72 8.16 5.65 3.11
C VAL A 72 8.48 4.17 3.33
N MET A 73 7.47 3.30 3.49
CA MET A 73 7.65 1.87 3.63
C MET A 73 8.31 1.21 2.40
N ILE A 74 8.22 1.80 1.21
CA ILE A 74 8.96 1.35 0.04
C ILE A 74 10.46 1.33 0.34
N PHE A 75 10.99 2.45 0.82
CA PHE A 75 12.40 2.59 1.20
C PHE A 75 12.73 1.78 2.46
N LEU A 76 11.92 1.88 3.51
CA LEU A 76 12.17 1.20 4.78
C LEU A 76 12.18 -0.32 4.65
N SER A 77 11.39 -0.89 3.75
CA SER A 77 11.39 -2.33 3.48
C SER A 77 12.75 -2.83 2.98
N VAL A 78 13.51 -2.00 2.29
CA VAL A 78 14.88 -2.33 1.84
C VAL A 78 15.90 -2.01 2.92
N ALA A 79 15.79 -0.83 3.56
CA ALA A 79 16.83 -0.26 4.42
C ALA A 79 16.86 -0.89 5.83
N LEU A 80 15.72 -1.24 6.40
CA LEU A 80 15.64 -1.70 7.78
C LEU A 80 16.24 -3.10 8.00
N ARG A 81 16.68 -3.32 9.25
CA ARG A 81 17.06 -4.65 9.72
C ARG A 81 15.86 -5.61 9.71
N PRO A 82 16.06 -6.94 9.57
CA PRO A 82 14.95 -7.89 9.35
C PRO A 82 13.85 -7.86 10.42
N VAL A 83 14.21 -7.79 11.71
CA VAL A 83 13.23 -7.88 12.80
C VAL A 83 12.25 -6.68 12.82
N PRO A 84 12.70 -5.42 12.92
CA PRO A 84 11.78 -4.28 12.88
C PRO A 84 11.05 -4.18 11.54
N ASN A 85 11.71 -4.50 10.43
CA ASN A 85 11.11 -4.51 9.11
C ASN A 85 9.92 -5.47 9.03
N ARG A 86 10.10 -6.70 9.49
CA ARG A 86 9.05 -7.71 9.55
C ARG A 86 7.81 -7.20 10.30
N TRP A 87 7.98 -6.69 11.51
CA TRP A 87 6.88 -6.23 12.35
C TRP A 87 6.17 -5.00 11.78
N LEU A 88 6.93 -4.02 11.25
CA LEU A 88 6.35 -2.85 10.59
C LEU A 88 5.49 -3.26 9.39
N ASN A 89 5.96 -4.18 8.54
CA ASN A 89 5.19 -4.64 7.40
C ASN A 89 3.92 -5.41 7.81
N ILE A 90 3.97 -6.22 8.89
CA ILE A 90 2.78 -6.92 9.41
C ILE A 90 1.77 -5.91 9.93
N VAL A 91 2.19 -5.00 10.81
CA VAL A 91 1.29 -4.03 11.45
C VAL A 91 0.69 -3.08 10.40
N LEU A 92 1.53 -2.47 9.58
CA LEU A 92 1.06 -1.51 8.56
C LEU A 92 0.27 -2.19 7.45
N GLY A 93 0.70 -3.35 6.97
CA GLY A 93 -0.06 -4.10 5.97
C GLY A 93 -1.46 -4.47 6.45
N THR A 94 -1.59 -4.91 7.70
CA THR A 94 -2.89 -5.20 8.32
C THR A 94 -3.72 -3.93 8.49
N LEU A 95 -3.12 -2.85 9.00
CA LEU A 95 -3.81 -1.57 9.21
C LEU A 95 -4.36 -1.02 7.89
N TYR A 96 -3.54 -0.98 6.83
CA TYR A 96 -3.98 -0.49 5.53
C TYR A 96 -5.02 -1.40 4.88
N SER A 97 -4.92 -2.73 5.03
CA SER A 97 -5.98 -3.65 4.58
C SER A 97 -7.32 -3.31 5.23
N LEU A 98 -7.33 -3.01 6.53
CA LEU A 98 -8.55 -2.63 7.25
C LEU A 98 -9.09 -1.27 6.79
N ILE A 99 -8.23 -0.27 6.59
CA ILE A 99 -8.64 1.05 6.08
C ILE A 99 -9.29 0.91 4.70
N ILE A 100 -8.67 0.16 3.79
CA ILE A 100 -9.21 -0.08 2.45
C ILE A 100 -10.55 -0.77 2.54
N LEU A 101 -10.66 -1.84 3.35
CA LEU A 101 -11.90 -2.59 3.52
C LEU A 101 -13.05 -1.69 4.01
N LEU A 102 -12.77 -0.72 4.87
CA LEU A 102 -13.78 0.21 5.39
C LEU A 102 -14.15 1.32 4.40
N THR A 103 -13.25 1.70 3.49
CA THR A 103 -13.41 2.89 2.64
C THR A 103 -13.75 2.59 1.18
N MET A 104 -13.53 1.36 0.69
CA MET A 104 -13.69 1.03 -0.73
C MET A 104 -15.15 0.98 -1.23
N TRP A 105 -16.14 1.06 -0.36
CA TRP A 105 -17.56 0.85 -0.67
C TRP A 105 -18.27 2.08 -1.25
N SER A 106 -17.72 2.62 -2.33
CA SER A 106 -18.22 3.81 -2.99
C SER A 106 -18.54 3.49 -4.46
N TRP A 107 -17.76 4.01 -5.37
CA TRP A 107 -17.91 3.73 -6.80
C TRP A 107 -17.29 2.38 -7.16
N ARG A 108 -17.76 1.75 -8.26
CA ARG A 108 -17.29 0.42 -8.68
C ARG A 108 -15.79 0.35 -8.92
N PHE A 109 -15.16 1.43 -9.42
CA PHE A 109 -13.72 1.46 -9.61
C PHE A 109 -12.93 1.51 -8.30
N TYR A 110 -13.48 2.13 -7.23
CA TYR A 110 -12.88 2.05 -5.89
C TYR A 110 -12.94 0.63 -5.35
N ILE A 111 -14.03 -0.10 -5.58
CA ILE A 111 -14.13 -1.52 -5.19
C ILE A 111 -13.10 -2.34 -5.99
N PHE A 112 -12.96 -2.07 -7.29
CA PHE A 112 -11.96 -2.76 -8.13
C PHE A 112 -10.53 -2.54 -7.64
N PHE A 113 -10.11 -1.30 -7.40
CA PHE A 113 -8.79 -1.02 -6.83
C PHE A 113 -8.65 -1.56 -5.41
N GLY A 114 -9.66 -1.41 -4.56
CA GLY A 114 -9.66 -1.90 -3.19
C GLY A 114 -9.44 -3.41 -3.09
N VAL A 115 -10.02 -4.21 -3.98
CA VAL A 115 -9.77 -5.66 -4.04
C VAL A 115 -8.29 -5.95 -4.36
N ILE A 116 -7.71 -5.22 -5.33
CA ILE A 116 -6.29 -5.37 -5.69
C ILE A 116 -5.40 -4.96 -4.50
N GLU A 117 -5.70 -3.84 -3.87
CA GLU A 117 -4.95 -3.30 -2.74
C GLU A 117 -4.98 -4.24 -1.53
N ILE A 118 -6.16 -4.83 -1.21
CA ILE A 118 -6.28 -5.85 -0.16
C ILE A 118 -5.44 -7.08 -0.49
N ALA A 119 -5.44 -7.53 -1.74
CA ALA A 119 -4.59 -8.64 -2.16
C ALA A 119 -3.10 -8.31 -2.00
N LEU A 120 -2.67 -7.10 -2.42
CA LEU A 120 -1.28 -6.65 -2.30
C LEU A 120 -0.85 -6.48 -0.84
N THR A 121 -1.66 -5.83 0.00
CA THR A 121 -1.36 -5.65 1.44
C THR A 121 -1.42 -6.99 2.18
N GLY A 122 -2.31 -7.89 1.79
CA GLY A 122 -2.33 -9.28 2.27
C GLY A 122 -1.04 -10.03 1.93
N LEU A 123 -0.51 -9.85 0.71
CA LEU A 123 0.80 -10.39 0.32
C LEU A 123 1.95 -9.76 1.11
N VAL A 124 1.90 -8.46 1.43
CA VAL A 124 2.86 -7.80 2.33
C VAL A 124 2.89 -8.52 3.68
N VAL A 125 1.73 -8.70 4.30
CA VAL A 125 1.61 -9.40 5.60
C VAL A 125 2.11 -10.84 5.48
N TRP A 126 1.71 -11.55 4.44
CA TRP A 126 2.09 -12.94 4.23
C TRP A 126 3.60 -13.12 4.04
N HIS A 127 4.25 -12.30 3.20
CA HIS A 127 5.71 -12.34 3.01
C HIS A 127 6.47 -11.94 4.28
N ALA A 128 5.97 -10.94 5.02
CA ALA A 128 6.57 -10.52 6.27
C ALA A 128 6.40 -11.60 7.36
N TRP A 129 5.25 -12.28 7.42
CA TRP A 129 5.00 -13.36 8.36
C TRP A 129 5.92 -14.57 8.11
N ASN A 130 6.03 -14.98 6.85
CA ASN A 130 6.87 -16.09 6.40
C ASN A 130 8.31 -15.67 6.11
N TRP A 131 8.82 -14.65 6.80
CA TRP A 131 10.20 -14.18 6.60
C TRP A 131 11.20 -15.32 6.79
N PRO A 132 12.07 -15.62 5.79
CA PRO A 132 13.04 -16.71 5.89
C PRO A 132 13.97 -16.50 7.08
N ARG A 133 14.11 -17.52 7.92
CA ARG A 133 15.12 -17.51 8.97
C ARG A 133 16.49 -17.76 8.35
N ALA A 134 17.51 -17.04 8.82
CA ALA A 134 18.88 -17.36 8.44
C ALA A 134 19.14 -18.80 8.89
N SER A 135 19.38 -19.70 7.92
CA SER A 135 19.92 -21.02 8.24
C SER A 135 21.29 -20.78 8.85
N THR A 136 21.47 -21.18 10.10
CA THR A 136 22.77 -21.28 10.71
C THR A 136 23.52 -22.37 9.93
N LEU A 137 24.30 -21.95 8.94
CA LEU A 137 25.30 -22.84 8.35
C LEU A 137 26.26 -23.18 9.50
N LYS A 138 26.06 -24.36 10.10
CA LYS A 138 27.10 -24.98 10.91
C LYS A 138 28.28 -25.18 9.95
N GLN A 139 29.35 -24.41 10.15
CA GLN A 139 30.66 -24.72 9.67
C GLN A 139 31.17 -25.97 10.40
#